data_47fdfaeb598b56f8dd4a4242e616758b
#
_entry.id   47fdfaeb598b56f8dd4a4242e616758b
#
_cell.length_a   1.000
_cell.length_b   1.000
_cell.length_c   1.000
_cell.angle_alpha   90.00
_cell.angle_beta   90.00
_cell.angle_gamma   90.00
#
_symmetry.space_group_name_H-M   'P 1'
#
loop_
_entity.id
_entity.type
_entity.pdbx_description
1 polymer ?
#
loop_
_entity_poly.entity_id
_entity_poly.type
_entity_poly.pdbx_seq_one_letter_code
_entity_poly.pdbx_strand_id
1 'polypeptide(L)'
;MKLFIISVLLSFTCFSQVNDSLLYQIKSIENDTERVNQLYKTGFEIRNTDPELSYKIATLCEQEAQKSKSTLHLAKSNNLLALLFYKKGDYTKALQFQKKSLQLSQSIQNQFWIAINQANLGNIYSDINYPKLAEYSYLQSLQASNETGNTLQITRCLINIGVLKHEQKEFNAAIKQFEEALKYANDIGNQELIADCYNNIGTMLREQNKLDSALLYLEEGLKIRQLIDNEFELADSYNNIAMVYILQKNFNQASNYILLANDICSRYDYPEALVELYQTQSEFYEAQQNFEQANMFLKKHYALKDSLQQIEQENKDLIFLDEEAFSETQNHSAKPTSSNWLLFPLIILLIGIPLFLIRFKR
;
A
#
# COMPACT_ATOMS: atom_id res chain seq x y z
N MET A 1 18.15 -35.65 -13.42
CA MET A 1 17.40 -34.68 -14.24
C MET A 1 15.94 -35.11 -14.52
N LYS A 2 15.65 -36.34 -14.96
CA LYS A 2 14.24 -36.80 -15.19
C LYS A 2 13.37 -36.87 -13.91
N LEU A 3 13.91 -37.22 -12.76
CA LEU A 3 13.17 -37.25 -11.48
C LEU A 3 12.81 -35.87 -10.92
N PHE A 4 13.65 -34.84 -11.19
CA PHE A 4 13.38 -33.47 -10.77
C PHE A 4 12.28 -32.83 -11.59
N ILE A 5 12.21 -33.14 -12.89
CA ILE A 5 11.14 -32.65 -13.79
C ILE A 5 9.78 -33.28 -13.44
N ILE A 6 9.77 -34.55 -13.01
CA ILE A 6 8.54 -35.24 -12.60
C ILE A 6 8.01 -34.69 -11.26
N SER A 7 8.88 -34.33 -10.30
CA SER A 7 8.45 -33.72 -9.03
C SER A 7 7.90 -32.32 -9.21
N VAL A 8 8.47 -31.51 -10.10
CA VAL A 8 7.98 -30.17 -10.44
C VAL A 8 6.65 -30.27 -11.20
N LEU A 9 6.51 -31.20 -12.15
CA LEU A 9 5.24 -31.44 -12.86
C LEU A 9 4.13 -31.95 -11.93
N LEU A 10 4.44 -32.80 -10.96
CA LEU A 10 3.47 -33.30 -9.97
C LEU A 10 3.05 -32.19 -8.98
N SER A 11 3.94 -31.27 -8.62
CA SER A 11 3.57 -30.11 -7.77
C SER A 11 2.67 -29.12 -8.54
N PHE A 12 2.94 -28.86 -9.82
CA PHE A 12 2.10 -28.00 -10.65
C PHE A 12 0.70 -28.59 -10.92
N THR A 13 0.61 -29.89 -11.15
CA THR A 13 -0.71 -30.57 -11.34
C THR A 13 -1.52 -30.63 -10.06
N CYS A 14 -0.87 -30.80 -8.91
CA CYS A 14 -1.55 -30.79 -7.60
C CYS A 14 -2.08 -29.41 -7.25
N PHE A 15 -1.31 -28.34 -7.53
CA PHE A 15 -1.70 -26.96 -7.28
C PHE A 15 -2.86 -26.50 -8.19
N SER A 16 -2.84 -26.89 -9.48
CA SER A 16 -3.96 -26.56 -10.39
C SER A 16 -5.25 -27.30 -10.00
N GLN A 17 -5.15 -28.55 -9.55
CA GLN A 17 -6.32 -29.32 -9.09
C GLN A 17 -6.95 -28.76 -7.82
N VAL A 18 -6.15 -28.24 -6.87
CA VAL A 18 -6.66 -27.60 -5.64
C VAL A 18 -7.39 -26.30 -5.99
N ASN A 19 -6.83 -25.52 -6.90
CA ASN A 19 -7.43 -24.25 -7.34
C ASN A 19 -8.75 -24.46 -8.10
N ASP A 20 -8.83 -25.50 -8.94
CA ASP A 20 -10.05 -25.84 -9.65
C ASP A 20 -11.13 -26.40 -8.70
N SER A 21 -10.72 -27.15 -7.67
CA SER A 21 -11.63 -27.67 -6.63
C SER A 21 -12.23 -26.53 -5.81
N LEU A 22 -11.42 -25.53 -5.39
CA LEU A 22 -11.88 -24.37 -4.64
C LEU A 22 -12.90 -23.53 -5.44
N LEU A 23 -12.58 -23.23 -6.70
CA LEU A 23 -13.48 -22.51 -7.59
C LEU A 23 -14.77 -23.29 -7.86
N TYR A 24 -14.69 -24.62 -7.98
CA TYR A 24 -15.88 -25.46 -8.15
C TYR A 24 -16.78 -25.41 -6.91
N GLN A 25 -16.22 -25.53 -5.71
CA GLN A 25 -16.96 -25.40 -4.45
C GLN A 25 -17.67 -24.05 -4.33
N ILE A 26 -16.99 -22.93 -4.65
CA ILE A 26 -17.60 -21.61 -4.58
C ILE A 26 -18.73 -21.48 -5.63
N LYS A 27 -18.51 -21.98 -6.85
CA LYS A 27 -19.52 -21.95 -7.93
C LYS A 27 -20.76 -22.79 -7.62
N SER A 28 -20.65 -23.81 -6.77
CA SER A 28 -21.79 -24.66 -6.35
C SER A 28 -22.69 -24.01 -5.30
N ILE A 29 -22.32 -22.84 -4.76
CA ILE A 29 -23.17 -22.07 -3.84
C ILE A 29 -24.37 -21.55 -4.62
N GLU A 30 -25.59 -21.98 -4.26
CA GLU A 30 -26.83 -21.63 -4.97
C GLU A 30 -27.19 -20.15 -4.78
N ASN A 31 -26.99 -19.61 -3.57
CA ASN A 31 -27.30 -18.22 -3.26
C ASN A 31 -26.29 -17.28 -3.90
N ASP A 32 -26.72 -16.46 -4.87
CA ASP A 32 -25.87 -15.54 -5.61
C ASP A 32 -25.11 -14.55 -4.71
N THR A 33 -25.77 -13.99 -3.70
CA THR A 33 -25.17 -13.04 -2.77
C THR A 33 -24.06 -13.71 -1.93
N GLU A 34 -24.34 -14.90 -1.45
CA GLU A 34 -23.36 -15.68 -0.67
C GLU A 34 -22.18 -16.11 -1.54
N ARG A 35 -22.42 -16.57 -2.75
CA ARG A 35 -21.39 -16.95 -3.72
C ARG A 35 -20.48 -15.77 -4.02
N VAL A 36 -21.01 -14.57 -4.28
CA VAL A 36 -20.20 -13.38 -4.57
C VAL A 36 -19.43 -12.91 -3.32
N ASN A 37 -20.01 -13.00 -2.12
CA ASN A 37 -19.30 -12.71 -0.89
C ASN A 37 -18.14 -13.68 -0.67
N GLN A 38 -18.34 -14.97 -0.93
CA GLN A 38 -17.29 -15.98 -0.79
C GLN A 38 -16.17 -15.76 -1.83
N LEU A 39 -16.52 -15.43 -3.07
CA LEU A 39 -15.53 -15.06 -4.10
C LEU A 39 -14.68 -13.87 -3.65
N TYR A 40 -15.32 -12.80 -3.18
CA TYR A 40 -14.59 -11.63 -2.69
C TYR A 40 -13.67 -11.99 -1.52
N LYS A 41 -14.19 -12.67 -0.51
CA LYS A 41 -13.44 -13.07 0.69
C LYS A 41 -12.21 -13.90 0.30
N THR A 42 -12.42 -14.97 -0.47
CA THR A 42 -11.34 -15.85 -0.91
C THR A 42 -10.30 -15.11 -1.74
N GLY A 43 -10.72 -14.31 -2.73
CA GLY A 43 -9.80 -13.53 -3.55
C GLY A 43 -8.99 -12.53 -2.71
N PHE A 44 -9.61 -11.91 -1.73
CA PHE A 44 -8.92 -10.98 -0.82
C PHE A 44 -7.90 -11.69 0.08
N GLU A 45 -8.24 -12.86 0.62
CA GLU A 45 -7.35 -13.65 1.50
C GLU A 45 -6.09 -14.13 0.77
N ILE A 46 -6.26 -14.62 -0.47
CA ILE A 46 -5.13 -15.19 -1.24
C ILE A 46 -4.35 -14.15 -2.07
N ARG A 47 -4.73 -12.88 -2.04
CA ARG A 47 -4.13 -11.83 -2.90
C ARG A 47 -2.61 -11.68 -2.77
N ASN A 48 -2.08 -12.08 -1.61
CA ASN A 48 -0.65 -12.01 -1.32
C ASN A 48 0.08 -13.32 -1.63
N THR A 49 -0.59 -14.45 -1.46
CA THR A 49 0.00 -15.79 -1.62
C THR A 49 -0.18 -16.36 -3.03
N ASP A 50 -1.29 -16.05 -3.71
CA ASP A 50 -1.56 -16.44 -5.09
C ASP A 50 -2.29 -15.30 -5.84
N PRO A 51 -1.55 -14.26 -6.28
CA PRO A 51 -2.14 -13.11 -6.97
C PRO A 51 -2.84 -13.46 -8.28
N GLU A 52 -2.38 -14.50 -9.00
CA GLU A 52 -2.98 -14.94 -10.25
C GLU A 52 -4.36 -15.58 -10.03
N LEU A 53 -4.47 -16.45 -9.04
CA LEU A 53 -5.75 -17.03 -8.66
C LEU A 53 -6.69 -15.96 -8.10
N SER A 54 -6.16 -15.05 -7.26
CA SER A 54 -6.92 -13.92 -6.75
C SER A 54 -7.50 -13.07 -7.88
N TYR A 55 -6.72 -12.79 -8.94
CA TYR A 55 -7.20 -12.05 -10.11
C TYR A 55 -8.33 -12.79 -10.85
N LYS A 56 -8.20 -14.10 -11.06
CA LYS A 56 -9.27 -14.94 -11.67
C LYS A 56 -10.54 -14.90 -10.83
N ILE A 57 -10.40 -15.00 -9.49
CA ILE A 57 -11.53 -14.93 -8.56
C ILE A 57 -12.17 -13.53 -8.56
N ALA A 58 -11.36 -12.46 -8.57
CA ALA A 58 -11.87 -11.08 -8.61
C ALA A 58 -12.66 -10.81 -9.90
N THR A 59 -12.17 -11.30 -11.03
CA THR A 59 -12.87 -11.20 -12.31
C THR A 59 -14.19 -11.99 -12.32
N LEU A 60 -14.18 -13.20 -11.75
CA LEU A 60 -15.39 -13.99 -11.59
C LEU A 60 -16.39 -13.31 -10.63
N CYS A 61 -15.88 -12.73 -9.53
CA CYS A 61 -16.69 -11.95 -8.60
C CYS A 61 -17.38 -10.77 -9.30
N GLU A 62 -16.68 -10.04 -10.18
CA GLU A 62 -17.27 -8.95 -10.96
C GLU A 62 -18.38 -9.46 -11.90
N GLN A 63 -18.15 -10.56 -12.63
CA GLN A 63 -19.14 -11.15 -13.53
C GLN A 63 -20.41 -11.60 -12.78
N GLU A 64 -20.27 -12.29 -11.66
CA GLU A 64 -21.41 -12.73 -10.84
C GLU A 64 -22.14 -11.54 -10.21
N ALA A 65 -21.41 -10.50 -9.77
CA ALA A 65 -21.99 -9.27 -9.26
C ALA A 65 -22.77 -8.49 -10.33
N GLN A 66 -22.34 -8.52 -11.59
CA GLN A 66 -23.06 -7.96 -12.72
C GLN A 66 -24.38 -8.71 -12.98
N LYS A 67 -24.36 -10.05 -12.98
CA LYS A 67 -25.55 -10.88 -13.17
C LYS A 67 -26.59 -10.65 -12.07
N SER A 68 -26.14 -10.58 -10.82
CA SER A 68 -27.02 -10.34 -9.66
C SER A 68 -27.46 -8.87 -9.52
N LYS A 69 -26.94 -7.96 -10.38
CA LYS A 69 -27.18 -6.51 -10.36
C LYS A 69 -26.87 -5.87 -8.97
N SER A 70 -25.94 -6.45 -8.24
CA SER A 70 -25.55 -5.97 -6.91
C SER A 70 -24.46 -4.92 -6.99
N THR A 71 -24.83 -3.65 -6.84
CA THR A 71 -23.90 -2.51 -6.85
C THR A 71 -22.82 -2.65 -5.76
N LEU A 72 -23.17 -3.15 -4.57
CA LEU A 72 -22.22 -3.37 -3.49
C LEU A 72 -21.15 -4.39 -3.89
N HIS A 73 -21.55 -5.50 -4.49
CA HIS A 73 -20.58 -6.54 -4.88
C HIS A 73 -19.74 -6.11 -6.09
N LEU A 74 -20.29 -5.29 -6.99
CA LEU A 74 -19.51 -4.64 -8.04
C LEU A 74 -18.47 -3.68 -7.45
N ALA A 75 -18.80 -2.92 -6.41
CA ALA A 75 -17.83 -2.08 -5.71
C ALA A 75 -16.71 -2.94 -5.08
N LYS A 76 -17.08 -4.01 -4.37
CA LYS A 76 -16.10 -4.93 -3.74
C LYS A 76 -15.15 -5.56 -4.76
N SER A 77 -15.67 -6.09 -5.88
CA SER A 77 -14.84 -6.73 -6.91
C SER A 77 -13.88 -5.73 -7.57
N ASN A 78 -14.33 -4.50 -7.84
CA ASN A 78 -13.48 -3.45 -8.38
C ASN A 78 -12.41 -3.01 -7.35
N ASN A 79 -12.74 -2.96 -6.06
CA ASN A 79 -11.74 -2.72 -5.01
C ASN A 79 -10.66 -3.82 -5.00
N LEU A 80 -11.05 -5.09 -5.08
CA LEU A 80 -10.08 -6.19 -5.11
C LEU A 80 -9.19 -6.14 -6.35
N LEU A 81 -9.77 -5.87 -7.54
CA LEU A 81 -8.98 -5.68 -8.77
C LEU A 81 -8.02 -4.51 -8.64
N ALA A 82 -8.46 -3.39 -8.05
CA ALA A 82 -7.60 -2.23 -7.78
C ALA A 82 -6.39 -2.60 -6.91
N LEU A 83 -6.61 -3.33 -5.82
CA LEU A 83 -5.53 -3.79 -4.92
C LEU A 83 -4.54 -4.71 -5.63
N LEU A 84 -5.01 -5.60 -6.51
CA LEU A 84 -4.14 -6.49 -7.29
C LEU A 84 -3.30 -5.74 -8.32
N PHE A 85 -3.88 -4.76 -9.02
CA PHE A 85 -3.13 -3.91 -9.94
C PHE A 85 -2.17 -2.99 -9.20
N TYR A 86 -2.57 -2.44 -8.06
CA TYR A 86 -1.69 -1.65 -7.19
C TYR A 86 -0.46 -2.45 -6.76
N LYS A 87 -0.66 -3.66 -6.25
CA LYS A 87 0.44 -4.55 -5.87
C LYS A 87 1.36 -4.91 -7.05
N LYS A 88 0.81 -4.97 -8.25
CA LYS A 88 1.57 -5.23 -9.49
C LYS A 88 2.34 -3.99 -10.00
N GLY A 89 2.13 -2.82 -9.39
CA GLY A 89 2.68 -1.54 -9.84
C GLY A 89 1.94 -0.93 -11.05
N ASP A 90 0.82 -1.51 -11.50
CA ASP A 90 -0.02 -0.93 -12.56
C ASP A 90 -0.98 0.11 -11.93
N TYR A 91 -0.40 1.25 -11.53
CA TYR A 91 -1.13 2.32 -10.84
C TYR A 91 -2.27 2.90 -11.68
N THR A 92 -2.13 2.90 -13.01
CA THR A 92 -3.18 3.36 -13.93
C THR A 92 -4.45 2.53 -13.80
N LYS A 93 -4.31 1.19 -13.88
CA LYS A 93 -5.47 0.31 -13.68
C LYS A 93 -5.95 0.32 -12.25
N ALA A 94 -5.03 0.39 -11.27
CA ALA A 94 -5.38 0.53 -9.86
C ALA A 94 -6.30 1.73 -9.63
N LEU A 95 -5.94 2.91 -10.13
CA LEU A 95 -6.78 4.12 -10.06
C LEU A 95 -8.12 3.95 -10.76
N GLN A 96 -8.12 3.39 -11.97
CA GLN A 96 -9.35 3.17 -12.74
C GLN A 96 -10.35 2.29 -11.97
N PHE A 97 -9.90 1.15 -11.47
CA PHE A 97 -10.76 0.24 -10.70
C PHE A 97 -11.13 0.83 -9.34
N GLN A 98 -10.20 1.53 -8.67
CA GLN A 98 -10.46 2.14 -7.36
C GLN A 98 -11.50 3.25 -7.45
N LYS A 99 -11.43 4.12 -8.48
CA LYS A 99 -12.41 5.17 -8.75
C LYS A 99 -13.79 4.58 -9.07
N LYS A 100 -13.83 3.50 -9.88
CA LYS A 100 -15.07 2.78 -10.18
C LYS A 100 -15.71 2.21 -8.91
N SER A 101 -14.92 1.60 -8.04
CA SER A 101 -15.38 1.11 -6.73
C SER A 101 -15.95 2.25 -5.87
N LEU A 102 -15.25 3.39 -5.81
CA LEU A 102 -15.70 4.57 -5.07
C LEU A 102 -17.03 5.09 -5.60
N GLN A 103 -17.18 5.29 -6.91
CA GLN A 103 -18.42 5.76 -7.55
C GLN A 103 -19.60 4.83 -7.25
N LEU A 104 -19.39 3.51 -7.31
CA LEU A 104 -20.42 2.52 -6.97
C LEU A 104 -20.79 2.62 -5.48
N SER A 105 -19.81 2.76 -4.60
CA SER A 105 -20.04 2.91 -3.15
C SER A 105 -20.80 4.20 -2.81
N GLN A 106 -20.49 5.30 -3.50
CA GLN A 106 -21.19 6.57 -3.40
C GLN A 106 -22.65 6.48 -3.89
N SER A 107 -22.89 5.77 -5.00
CA SER A 107 -24.24 5.61 -5.57
C SER A 107 -25.21 4.89 -4.63
N ILE A 108 -24.69 4.05 -3.73
CA ILE A 108 -25.47 3.36 -2.70
C ILE A 108 -25.29 3.97 -1.30
N GLN A 109 -24.61 5.12 -1.19
CA GLN A 109 -24.33 5.84 0.06
C GLN A 109 -23.69 4.97 1.16
N ASN A 110 -22.85 4.02 0.79
CA ASN A 110 -22.20 3.11 1.72
C ASN A 110 -20.91 3.73 2.26
N GLN A 111 -21.01 4.44 3.39
CA GLN A 111 -19.89 5.16 4.01
C GLN A 111 -18.72 4.25 4.38
N PHE A 112 -18.98 3.00 4.77
CA PHE A 112 -17.91 2.04 5.07
C PHE A 112 -17.02 1.78 3.84
N TRP A 113 -17.62 1.53 2.68
CA TRP A 113 -16.87 1.31 1.44
C TRP A 113 -16.31 2.60 0.84
N ILE A 114 -16.97 3.74 1.04
CA ILE A 114 -16.41 5.05 0.68
C ILE A 114 -15.11 5.27 1.44
N ALA A 115 -15.08 5.03 2.75
CA ALA A 115 -13.88 5.17 3.58
C ALA A 115 -12.72 4.30 3.07
N ILE A 116 -12.98 3.00 2.83
CA ILE A 116 -11.96 2.07 2.33
C ILE A 116 -11.43 2.53 0.97
N ASN A 117 -12.32 2.89 0.04
CA ASN A 117 -11.94 3.29 -1.31
C ASN A 117 -11.13 4.59 -1.31
N GLN A 118 -11.50 5.55 -0.49
CA GLN A 118 -10.75 6.80 -0.34
C GLN A 118 -9.36 6.57 0.26
N ALA A 119 -9.22 5.69 1.28
CA ALA A 119 -7.91 5.34 1.82
C ALA A 119 -7.01 4.69 0.76
N ASN A 120 -7.56 3.75 -0.02
CA ASN A 120 -6.80 3.10 -1.08
C ASN A 120 -6.38 4.09 -2.20
N LEU A 121 -7.26 5.04 -2.56
CA LEU A 121 -6.87 6.14 -3.46
C LEU A 121 -5.75 6.98 -2.87
N GLY A 122 -5.82 7.29 -1.56
CA GLY A 122 -4.76 7.97 -0.85
C GLY A 122 -3.43 7.25 -0.95
N ASN A 123 -3.40 5.93 -0.73
CA ASN A 123 -2.19 5.12 -0.88
C ASN A 123 -1.63 5.20 -2.31
N ILE A 124 -2.50 4.98 -3.32
CA ILE A 124 -2.06 5.03 -4.72
C ILE A 124 -1.48 6.42 -5.04
N TYR A 125 -2.15 7.52 -4.65
CA TYR A 125 -1.66 8.87 -4.89
C TYR A 125 -0.36 9.18 -4.16
N SER A 126 -0.17 8.66 -2.93
CA SER A 126 1.09 8.79 -2.19
C SER A 126 2.23 8.14 -2.96
N ASP A 127 2.07 6.89 -3.40
CA ASP A 127 3.12 6.13 -4.08
C ASP A 127 3.51 6.73 -5.44
N ILE A 128 2.55 7.32 -6.15
CA ILE A 128 2.85 8.02 -7.39
C ILE A 128 3.26 9.48 -7.19
N ASN A 129 3.52 9.88 -5.91
CA ASN A 129 4.02 11.19 -5.52
C ASN A 129 3.07 12.37 -5.82
N TYR A 130 1.76 12.17 -5.56
CA TYR A 130 0.74 13.21 -5.56
C TYR A 130 0.24 13.52 -4.14
N PRO A 131 1.06 14.13 -3.27
CA PRO A 131 0.79 14.24 -1.82
C PRO A 131 -0.49 15.01 -1.50
N LYS A 132 -0.86 16.02 -2.33
CA LYS A 132 -2.11 16.77 -2.13
C LYS A 132 -3.36 15.92 -2.37
N LEU A 133 -3.34 15.05 -3.40
CA LEU A 133 -4.42 14.12 -3.68
C LEU A 133 -4.48 13.02 -2.63
N ALA A 134 -3.34 12.53 -2.17
CA ALA A 134 -3.24 11.57 -1.09
C ALA A 134 -3.85 12.15 0.20
N GLU A 135 -3.44 13.35 0.64
CA GLU A 135 -3.96 14.00 1.83
C GLU A 135 -5.48 14.21 1.74
N TYR A 136 -5.97 14.72 0.60
CA TYR A 136 -7.41 14.88 0.38
C TYR A 136 -8.15 13.55 0.52
N SER A 137 -7.65 12.48 -0.11
CA SER A 137 -8.27 11.17 -0.06
C SER A 137 -8.27 10.58 1.36
N TYR A 138 -7.18 10.70 2.10
CA TYR A 138 -7.13 10.25 3.49
C TYR A 138 -8.08 11.03 4.40
N LEU A 139 -8.23 12.34 4.21
CA LEU A 139 -9.18 13.16 4.96
C LEU A 139 -10.63 12.77 4.66
N GLN A 140 -10.96 12.49 3.40
CA GLN A 140 -12.29 11.96 3.03
C GLN A 140 -12.54 10.58 3.63
N SER A 141 -11.54 9.71 3.65
CA SER A 141 -11.61 8.41 4.32
C SER A 141 -11.83 8.56 5.82
N LEU A 142 -11.09 9.45 6.47
CA LEU A 142 -11.20 9.73 7.91
C LEU A 142 -12.62 10.23 8.27
N GLN A 143 -13.15 11.15 7.47
CA GLN A 143 -14.51 11.65 7.66
C GLN A 143 -15.55 10.52 7.58
N ALA A 144 -15.53 9.72 6.49
CA ALA A 144 -16.45 8.61 6.31
C ALA A 144 -16.29 7.52 7.38
N SER A 145 -15.06 7.31 7.86
CA SER A 145 -14.77 6.36 8.95
C SER A 145 -15.33 6.83 10.29
N ASN A 146 -15.27 8.13 10.58
CA ASN A 146 -15.88 8.71 11.78
C ASN A 146 -17.41 8.58 11.76
N GLU A 147 -18.06 8.79 10.61
CA GLU A 147 -19.50 8.62 10.45
C GLU A 147 -19.96 7.17 10.71
N THR A 148 -19.10 6.19 10.43
CA THR A 148 -19.41 4.76 10.62
C THR A 148 -18.88 4.19 11.94
N GLY A 149 -18.08 4.94 12.70
CA GLY A 149 -17.37 4.45 13.88
C GLY A 149 -16.33 3.37 13.57
N ASN A 150 -15.78 3.33 12.35
CA ASN A 150 -14.79 2.35 11.94
C ASN A 150 -13.41 2.71 12.51
N THR A 151 -13.16 2.36 13.76
CA THR A 151 -11.92 2.68 14.49
C THR A 151 -10.68 2.16 13.79
N LEU A 152 -10.72 0.96 13.19
CA LEU A 152 -9.59 0.42 12.43
C LEU A 152 -9.21 1.33 11.25
N GLN A 153 -10.19 1.80 10.50
CA GLN A 153 -9.94 2.67 9.36
C GLN A 153 -9.50 4.08 9.78
N ILE A 154 -10.07 4.61 10.88
CA ILE A 154 -9.62 5.87 11.50
C ILE A 154 -8.13 5.77 11.82
N THR A 155 -7.69 4.71 12.50
CA THR A 155 -6.30 4.48 12.88
C THR A 155 -5.38 4.49 11.65
N ARG A 156 -5.74 3.73 10.62
CA ARG A 156 -4.96 3.67 9.38
C ARG A 156 -4.86 5.01 8.66
N CYS A 157 -5.95 5.78 8.61
CA CYS A 157 -5.93 7.12 8.01
C CYS A 157 -5.01 8.07 8.77
N LEU A 158 -5.04 8.04 10.12
CA LEU A 158 -4.17 8.87 10.94
C LEU A 158 -2.69 8.51 10.74
N ILE A 159 -2.36 7.21 10.65
CA ILE A 159 -1.00 6.76 10.34
C ILE A 159 -0.57 7.31 8.97
N ASN A 160 -1.38 7.14 7.93
CA ASN A 160 -1.04 7.58 6.59
C ASN A 160 -0.89 9.11 6.50
N ILE A 161 -1.75 9.87 7.18
CA ILE A 161 -1.60 11.33 7.29
C ILE A 161 -0.29 11.67 8.02
N GLY A 162 0.05 10.94 9.08
CA GLY A 162 1.30 11.10 9.81
C GLY A 162 2.53 10.87 8.90
N VAL A 163 2.49 9.85 8.05
CA VAL A 163 3.54 9.58 7.05
C VAL A 163 3.66 10.73 6.05
N LEU A 164 2.56 11.24 5.51
CA LEU A 164 2.60 12.43 4.65
C LEU A 164 3.20 13.66 5.34
N LYS A 165 2.90 13.87 6.63
CA LYS A 165 3.50 14.95 7.42
C LYS A 165 4.99 14.74 7.63
N HIS A 166 5.44 13.50 7.79
CA HIS A 166 6.87 13.17 7.83
C HIS A 166 7.58 13.54 6.51
N GLU A 167 7.02 13.15 5.36
CA GLU A 167 7.58 13.47 4.04
C GLU A 167 7.69 15.00 3.81
N GLN A 168 6.74 15.77 4.38
CA GLN A 168 6.76 17.23 4.40
C GLN A 168 7.73 17.81 5.44
N LYS A 169 8.44 16.97 6.21
CA LYS A 169 9.32 17.34 7.33
C LYS A 169 8.61 18.05 8.48
N GLU A 170 7.31 17.87 8.59
CA GLU A 170 6.47 18.40 9.67
C GLU A 170 6.45 17.43 10.87
N PHE A 171 7.62 17.13 11.45
CA PHE A 171 7.81 16.04 12.44
C PHE A 171 6.88 16.12 13.65
N ASN A 172 6.63 17.32 14.20
CA ASN A 172 5.72 17.48 15.34
C ASN A 172 4.26 17.18 14.95
N ALA A 173 3.85 17.56 13.74
CA ALA A 173 2.52 17.24 13.23
C ALA A 173 2.38 15.72 12.98
N ALA A 174 3.41 15.08 12.44
CA ALA A 174 3.47 13.64 12.25
C ALA A 174 3.34 12.89 13.59
N ILE A 175 4.14 13.26 14.61
CA ILE A 175 4.06 12.65 15.95
C ILE A 175 2.64 12.74 16.50
N LYS A 176 1.99 13.91 16.39
CA LYS A 176 0.63 14.10 16.88
C LYS A 176 -0.37 13.12 16.20
N GLN A 177 -0.25 12.91 14.90
CA GLN A 177 -1.09 11.95 14.17
C GLN A 177 -0.83 10.52 14.64
N PHE A 178 0.43 10.13 14.81
CA PHE A 178 0.78 8.79 15.29
C PHE A 178 0.37 8.55 16.75
N GLU A 179 0.47 9.55 17.63
CA GLU A 179 -0.02 9.46 19.01
C GLU A 179 -1.55 9.31 19.06
N GLU A 180 -2.28 10.01 18.20
CA GLU A 180 -3.72 9.85 18.09
C GLU A 180 -4.08 8.47 17.53
N ALA A 181 -3.39 8.01 16.49
CA ALA A 181 -3.53 6.67 15.95
C ALA A 181 -3.25 5.59 17.00
N LEU A 182 -2.20 5.77 17.82
CA LEU A 182 -1.82 4.83 18.89
C LEU A 182 -2.95 4.65 19.92
N LYS A 183 -3.67 5.71 20.27
CA LYS A 183 -4.84 5.60 21.16
C LYS A 183 -5.91 4.69 20.56
N TYR A 184 -6.32 4.95 19.32
CA TYR A 184 -7.30 4.13 18.62
C TYR A 184 -6.82 2.69 18.40
N ALA A 185 -5.53 2.48 18.08
CA ALA A 185 -4.95 1.15 17.96
C ALA A 185 -4.98 0.35 19.26
N ASN A 186 -4.72 1.01 20.41
CA ASN A 186 -4.85 0.41 21.73
C ASN A 186 -6.32 0.08 22.06
N ASP A 187 -7.25 0.96 21.75
CA ASP A 187 -8.68 0.75 22.00
C ASP A 187 -9.22 -0.50 21.30
N ILE A 188 -8.72 -0.80 20.10
CA ILE A 188 -9.08 -2.02 19.35
C ILE A 188 -8.14 -3.20 19.58
N GLY A 189 -7.08 -3.03 20.36
CA GLY A 189 -6.09 -4.08 20.67
C GLY A 189 -5.28 -4.58 19.47
N ASN A 190 -5.14 -3.77 18.41
CA ASN A 190 -4.43 -4.15 17.20
C ASN A 190 -2.93 -3.98 17.36
N GLN A 191 -2.21 -5.08 17.66
CA GLN A 191 -0.79 -5.07 17.96
C GLN A 191 0.07 -4.60 16.77
N GLU A 192 -0.30 -4.92 15.54
CA GLU A 192 0.40 -4.48 14.33
C GLU A 192 0.40 -2.94 14.24
N LEU A 193 -0.78 -2.32 14.31
CA LEU A 193 -0.89 -0.85 14.25
C LEU A 193 -0.26 -0.14 15.46
N ILE A 194 -0.27 -0.79 16.64
CA ILE A 194 0.45 -0.27 17.81
C ILE A 194 1.95 -0.23 17.55
N ALA A 195 2.52 -1.33 17.02
CA ALA A 195 3.94 -1.40 16.68
C ALA A 195 4.33 -0.37 15.60
N ASP A 196 3.47 -0.19 14.58
CA ASP A 196 3.67 0.82 13.53
C ASP A 196 3.70 2.24 14.11
N CYS A 197 2.77 2.57 15.00
CA CYS A 197 2.76 3.87 15.66
C CYS A 197 4.05 4.10 16.47
N TYR A 198 4.49 3.10 17.25
CA TYR A 198 5.73 3.18 18.01
C TYR A 198 6.96 3.38 17.10
N ASN A 199 7.07 2.60 16.03
CA ASN A 199 8.17 2.72 15.08
C ASN A 199 8.19 4.10 14.40
N ASN A 200 7.03 4.60 13.96
CA ASN A 200 6.93 5.91 13.33
C ASN A 200 7.28 7.06 14.30
N ILE A 201 6.76 7.03 15.53
CA ILE A 201 7.10 8.03 16.55
C ILE A 201 8.61 8.00 16.85
N GLY A 202 9.20 6.80 17.00
CA GLY A 202 10.63 6.64 17.22
C GLY A 202 11.47 7.21 16.09
N THR A 203 11.06 6.98 14.84
CA THR A 203 11.71 7.56 13.65
C THR A 203 11.64 9.09 13.67
N MET A 204 10.48 9.69 13.99
CA MET A 204 10.35 11.15 14.10
C MET A 204 11.23 11.73 15.19
N LEU A 205 11.35 11.03 16.33
CA LEU A 205 12.23 11.45 17.44
C LEU A 205 13.71 11.37 17.04
N ARG A 206 14.10 10.36 16.26
CA ARG A 206 15.44 10.25 15.68
C ARG A 206 15.74 11.43 14.76
N GLU A 207 14.82 11.79 13.86
CA GLU A 207 14.96 12.96 12.97
C GLU A 207 15.10 14.29 13.76
N GLN A 208 14.51 14.34 14.94
CA GLN A 208 14.69 15.47 15.89
C GLN A 208 15.94 15.35 16.76
N ASN A 209 16.82 14.36 16.53
CA ASN A 209 18.01 14.07 17.32
C ASN A 209 17.72 13.80 18.82
N LYS A 210 16.52 13.31 19.15
CA LYS A 210 16.13 12.87 20.50
C LYS A 210 16.37 11.37 20.66
N LEU A 211 17.65 10.97 20.59
CA LEU A 211 18.08 9.60 20.35
C LEU A 211 17.64 8.61 21.44
N ASP A 212 17.71 8.98 22.73
CA ASP A 212 17.29 8.09 23.82
C ASP A 212 15.78 7.83 23.81
N SER A 213 14.99 8.88 23.53
CA SER A 213 13.55 8.72 23.39
C SER A 213 13.20 7.91 22.13
N ALA A 214 13.93 8.09 21.03
CA ALA A 214 13.76 7.31 19.82
C ALA A 214 13.96 5.82 20.08
N LEU A 215 15.05 5.42 20.77
CA LEU A 215 15.30 4.03 21.13
C LEU A 215 14.15 3.44 21.95
N LEU A 216 13.67 4.17 22.96
CA LEU A 216 12.56 3.69 23.80
C LEU A 216 11.34 3.29 22.96
N TYR A 217 10.92 4.17 22.05
CA TYR A 217 9.76 3.90 21.18
C TYR A 217 10.04 2.77 20.17
N LEU A 218 11.20 2.78 19.51
CA LEU A 218 11.58 1.74 18.55
C LEU A 218 11.69 0.36 19.20
N GLU A 219 12.24 0.26 20.41
CA GLU A 219 12.34 -1.00 21.14
C GLU A 219 10.98 -1.54 21.58
N GLU A 220 10.02 -0.67 21.97
CA GLU A 220 8.66 -1.11 22.28
C GLU A 220 7.97 -1.64 21.02
N GLY A 221 8.09 -0.95 19.87
CA GLY A 221 7.59 -1.44 18.60
C GLY A 221 8.20 -2.78 18.19
N LEU A 222 9.53 -2.91 18.32
CA LEU A 222 10.26 -4.14 18.02
C LEU A 222 9.78 -5.34 18.87
N LYS A 223 9.59 -5.15 20.18
CA LYS A 223 9.07 -6.19 21.07
C LYS A 223 7.72 -6.73 20.59
N ILE A 224 6.84 -5.82 20.20
CA ILE A 224 5.51 -6.22 19.70
C ILE A 224 5.65 -6.99 18.39
N ARG A 225 6.45 -6.51 17.44
CA ARG A 225 6.65 -7.18 16.13
C ARG A 225 7.25 -8.58 16.30
N GLN A 226 8.15 -8.78 17.27
CA GLN A 226 8.69 -10.09 17.62
C GLN A 226 7.61 -11.04 18.18
N LEU A 227 6.67 -10.51 18.97
CA LEU A 227 5.59 -11.32 19.56
C LEU A 227 4.52 -11.75 18.52
N ILE A 228 4.27 -10.94 17.51
CA ILE A 228 3.29 -11.24 16.44
C ILE A 228 3.90 -11.98 15.26
N ASP A 229 5.21 -12.29 15.32
CA ASP A 229 5.97 -13.01 14.26
C ASP A 229 5.88 -12.32 12.88
N ASN A 230 5.93 -10.99 12.88
CA ASN A 230 5.89 -10.19 11.64
C ASN A 230 7.32 -9.95 11.15
N GLU A 231 7.89 -10.95 10.47
CA GLU A 231 9.30 -10.92 10.03
C GLU A 231 9.61 -9.79 9.04
N PHE A 232 8.69 -9.41 8.16
CA PHE A 232 8.91 -8.32 7.21
C PHE A 232 9.16 -6.99 7.93
N GLU A 233 8.31 -6.65 8.89
CA GLU A 233 8.41 -5.43 9.65
C GLU A 233 9.60 -5.41 10.65
N LEU A 234 10.16 -6.58 10.97
CA LEU A 234 11.36 -6.68 11.80
C LEU A 234 12.58 -6.09 11.10
N ALA A 235 12.72 -6.25 9.78
CA ALA A 235 13.83 -5.67 9.02
C ALA A 235 13.88 -4.14 9.19
N ASP A 236 12.73 -3.48 9.05
CA ASP A 236 12.61 -2.04 9.21
C ASP A 236 12.86 -1.60 10.66
N SER A 237 12.35 -2.36 11.65
CA SER A 237 12.62 -2.09 13.07
C SER A 237 14.10 -2.15 13.39
N TYR A 238 14.78 -3.20 12.94
CA TYR A 238 16.23 -3.34 13.15
C TYR A 238 17.01 -2.23 12.45
N ASN A 239 16.63 -1.88 11.22
CA ASN A 239 17.26 -0.79 10.48
C ASN A 239 17.12 0.56 11.20
N ASN A 240 15.91 0.89 11.68
CA ASN A 240 15.68 2.13 12.43
C ASN A 240 16.46 2.21 13.74
N ILE A 241 16.57 1.11 14.48
CA ILE A 241 17.38 1.03 15.71
C ILE A 241 18.87 1.17 15.37
N ALA A 242 19.35 0.51 14.30
CA ALA A 242 20.72 0.63 13.83
C ALA A 242 21.10 2.09 13.54
N MET A 243 20.21 2.83 12.86
CA MET A 243 20.40 4.26 12.57
C MET A 243 20.56 5.09 13.84
N VAL A 244 19.78 4.82 14.89
CA VAL A 244 19.95 5.52 16.18
C VAL A 244 21.31 5.22 16.78
N TYR A 245 21.76 3.96 16.80
CA TYR A 245 23.08 3.60 17.32
C TYR A 245 24.25 4.17 16.50
N ILE A 246 24.08 4.33 15.17
CA ILE A 246 25.06 5.05 14.33
C ILE A 246 25.21 6.50 14.80
N LEU A 247 24.08 7.19 15.00
CA LEU A 247 24.06 8.58 15.47
C LEU A 247 24.65 8.73 16.88
N GLN A 248 24.46 7.72 17.75
CA GLN A 248 25.10 7.65 19.07
C GLN A 248 26.57 7.23 19.01
N LYS A 249 27.11 6.89 17.81
CA LYS A 249 28.45 6.32 17.60
C LYS A 249 28.70 4.99 18.34
N ASN A 250 27.63 4.27 18.65
CA ASN A 250 27.70 2.92 19.20
C ASN A 250 27.76 1.87 18.09
N PHE A 251 28.91 1.80 17.42
CA PHE A 251 29.08 0.99 16.21
C PHE A 251 28.93 -0.51 16.44
N ASN A 252 29.19 -0.99 17.65
CA ASN A 252 28.98 -2.41 17.98
C ASN A 252 27.50 -2.78 17.94
N GLN A 253 26.64 -1.99 18.57
CA GLN A 253 25.21 -2.21 18.53
C GLN A 253 24.65 -1.98 17.13
N ALA A 254 25.06 -0.91 16.45
CA ALA A 254 24.65 -0.64 15.07
C ALA A 254 24.94 -1.83 14.15
N SER A 255 26.17 -2.40 14.23
CA SER A 255 26.55 -3.58 13.41
C SER A 255 25.66 -4.79 13.69
N ASN A 256 25.32 -5.06 14.96
CA ASN A 256 24.45 -6.17 15.31
C ASN A 256 23.06 -6.03 14.68
N TYR A 257 22.46 -4.85 14.78
CA TYR A 257 21.13 -4.61 14.19
C TYR A 257 21.15 -4.60 12.66
N ILE A 258 22.21 -4.09 12.01
CA ILE A 258 22.41 -4.20 10.57
C ILE A 258 22.49 -5.68 10.14
N LEU A 259 23.17 -6.53 10.87
CA LEU A 259 23.25 -7.96 10.58
C LEU A 259 21.89 -8.65 10.67
N LEU A 260 21.08 -8.31 11.68
CA LEU A 260 19.73 -8.84 11.85
C LEU A 260 18.82 -8.41 10.69
N ALA A 261 18.87 -7.13 10.28
CA ALA A 261 18.12 -6.64 9.13
C ALA A 261 18.56 -7.33 7.83
N ASN A 262 19.88 -7.50 7.61
CA ASN A 262 20.42 -8.20 6.43
C ASN A 262 19.96 -9.66 6.36
N ASP A 263 19.90 -10.37 7.49
CA ASP A 263 19.47 -11.76 7.53
C ASP A 263 18.02 -11.91 7.05
N ILE A 264 17.14 -11.01 7.48
CA ILE A 264 15.74 -10.99 7.02
C ILE A 264 15.67 -10.65 5.52
N CYS A 265 16.31 -9.57 5.08
CA CYS A 265 16.30 -9.17 3.67
C CYS A 265 16.89 -10.24 2.74
N SER A 266 17.82 -11.08 3.22
CA SER A 266 18.38 -12.18 2.43
C SER A 266 17.48 -13.40 2.36
N ARG A 267 16.58 -13.60 3.33
CA ARG A 267 15.59 -14.69 3.33
C ARG A 267 14.38 -14.37 2.48
N TYR A 268 14.05 -13.11 2.36
CA TYR A 268 12.88 -12.62 1.63
C TYR A 268 13.32 -11.67 0.51
N ASP A 269 12.64 -11.72 -0.64
CA ASP A 269 12.83 -10.74 -1.72
C ASP A 269 12.07 -9.45 -1.34
N TYR A 270 12.78 -8.56 -0.61
CA TYR A 270 12.22 -7.32 -0.08
C TYR A 270 13.09 -6.12 -0.49
N PRO A 271 12.97 -5.69 -1.77
CA PRO A 271 13.83 -4.65 -2.32
C PRO A 271 13.67 -3.29 -1.66
N GLU A 272 12.47 -2.92 -1.18
CA GLU A 272 12.23 -1.66 -0.49
C GLU A 272 13.07 -1.56 0.80
N ALA A 273 13.04 -2.60 1.64
CA ALA A 273 13.86 -2.66 2.85
C ALA A 273 15.36 -2.66 2.54
N LEU A 274 15.77 -3.31 1.44
CA LEU A 274 17.17 -3.31 1.00
C LEU A 274 17.66 -1.92 0.58
N VAL A 275 16.83 -1.10 -0.05
CA VAL A 275 17.18 0.28 -0.40
C VAL A 275 17.57 1.06 0.86
N GLU A 276 16.70 1.02 1.88
CA GLU A 276 16.95 1.72 3.15
C GLU A 276 18.14 1.13 3.90
N LEU A 277 18.28 -0.20 3.90
CA LEU A 277 19.39 -0.87 4.57
C LEU A 277 20.75 -0.55 3.92
N TYR A 278 20.83 -0.45 2.59
CA TYR A 278 22.05 -0.04 1.91
C TYR A 278 22.43 1.41 2.23
N GLN A 279 21.46 2.29 2.39
CA GLN A 279 21.72 3.64 2.86
C GLN A 279 22.27 3.61 4.28
N THR A 280 21.65 2.88 5.19
CA THR A 280 22.12 2.74 6.59
C THR A 280 23.53 2.16 6.68
N GLN A 281 23.84 1.16 5.83
CA GLN A 281 25.20 0.60 5.76
C GLN A 281 26.22 1.64 5.24
N SER A 282 25.83 2.46 4.27
CA SER A 282 26.69 3.56 3.81
C SER A 282 26.98 4.54 4.93
N GLU A 283 25.98 4.99 5.67
CA GLU A 283 26.10 5.92 6.79
C GLU A 283 26.92 5.31 7.95
N PHE A 284 26.75 4.01 8.23
CA PHE A 284 27.52 3.27 9.21
C PHE A 284 29.03 3.28 8.89
N TYR A 285 29.41 3.00 7.66
CA TYR A 285 30.82 3.00 7.24
C TYR A 285 31.37 4.42 7.12
N GLU A 286 30.58 5.39 6.70
CA GLU A 286 30.97 6.80 6.66
C GLU A 286 31.30 7.33 8.07
N ALA A 287 30.44 7.03 9.07
CA ALA A 287 30.64 7.40 10.45
C ALA A 287 31.93 6.80 11.05
N GLN A 288 32.41 5.68 10.51
CA GLN A 288 33.70 5.05 10.85
C GLN A 288 34.85 5.52 9.97
N GLN A 289 34.65 6.49 9.06
CA GLN A 289 35.63 7.00 8.11
C GLN A 289 36.12 5.94 7.09
N ASN A 290 35.36 4.87 6.89
CA ASN A 290 35.62 3.86 5.87
C ASN A 290 34.86 4.23 4.58
N PHE A 291 35.40 5.23 3.88
CA PHE A 291 34.76 5.80 2.68
C PHE A 291 34.68 4.83 1.51
N GLU A 292 35.53 3.83 1.43
CA GLU A 292 35.47 2.81 0.38
C GLU A 292 34.20 1.96 0.50
N GLN A 293 33.93 1.44 1.70
CA GLN A 293 32.75 0.65 1.97
C GLN A 293 31.47 1.52 1.91
N ALA A 294 31.54 2.74 2.42
CA ALA A 294 30.43 3.69 2.34
C ALA A 294 30.00 3.92 0.87
N ASN A 295 30.97 4.22 -0.01
CA ASN A 295 30.68 4.41 -1.43
C ASN A 295 30.15 3.13 -2.12
N MET A 296 30.62 1.95 -1.71
CA MET A 296 30.12 0.69 -2.25
C MET A 296 28.62 0.52 -1.93
N PHE A 297 28.22 0.74 -0.71
CA PHE A 297 26.81 0.61 -0.31
C PHE A 297 25.94 1.73 -0.87
N LEU A 298 26.46 2.96 -0.98
CA LEU A 298 25.75 4.07 -1.60
C LEU A 298 25.44 3.78 -3.08
N LYS A 299 26.39 3.17 -3.82
CA LYS A 299 26.15 2.72 -5.20
C LYS A 299 25.06 1.66 -5.28
N LYS A 300 25.02 0.70 -4.34
CA LYS A 300 23.96 -0.32 -4.27
C LYS A 300 22.61 0.32 -3.98
N HIS A 301 22.55 1.27 -3.03
CA HIS A 301 21.34 2.04 -2.74
C HIS A 301 20.78 2.71 -3.99
N TYR A 302 21.58 3.51 -4.70
CA TYR A 302 21.12 4.21 -5.89
C TYR A 302 20.72 3.26 -7.02
N ALA A 303 21.51 2.22 -7.29
CA ALA A 303 21.20 1.27 -8.35
C ALA A 303 19.85 0.56 -8.12
N LEU A 304 19.55 0.18 -6.89
CA LEU A 304 18.28 -0.46 -6.57
C LEU A 304 17.12 0.56 -6.56
N LYS A 305 17.34 1.74 -6.00
CA LYS A 305 16.38 2.83 -5.97
C LYS A 305 15.99 3.30 -7.38
N ASP A 306 16.97 3.48 -8.26
CA ASP A 306 16.74 3.89 -9.65
C ASP A 306 15.92 2.83 -10.40
N SER A 307 16.19 1.54 -10.15
CA SER A 307 15.41 0.44 -10.72
C SER A 307 13.94 0.47 -10.27
N LEU A 308 13.68 0.75 -8.99
CA LEU A 308 12.32 0.88 -8.47
C LEU A 308 11.63 2.14 -9.00
N GLN A 309 12.36 3.27 -9.07
CA GLN A 309 11.82 4.54 -9.59
C GLN A 309 11.51 4.50 -11.09
N GLN A 310 12.26 3.73 -11.87
CA GLN A 310 11.96 3.59 -13.30
C GLN A 310 10.59 2.94 -13.52
N ILE A 311 10.24 1.93 -12.71
CA ILE A 311 8.93 1.30 -12.72
C ILE A 311 7.83 2.33 -12.35
N GLU A 312 8.12 3.21 -11.42
CA GLU A 312 7.23 4.28 -10.98
C GLU A 312 7.00 5.35 -12.06
N GLN A 313 8.07 5.76 -12.75
CA GLN A 313 8.00 6.83 -13.75
C GLN A 313 7.21 6.42 -15.00
N GLU A 314 7.35 5.19 -15.45
CA GLU A 314 6.56 4.65 -16.58
C GLU A 314 5.04 4.72 -16.31
N ASN A 315 4.64 4.75 -15.05
CA ASN A 315 3.24 4.87 -14.62
C ASN A 315 2.77 6.33 -14.44
N LYS A 316 3.66 7.28 -14.19
CA LYS A 316 3.31 8.70 -13.92
C LYS A 316 2.80 9.45 -15.14
N ASP A 317 3.37 9.22 -16.30
CA ASP A 317 3.02 9.93 -17.54
C ASP A 317 1.56 9.67 -17.97
N LEU A 318 0.95 8.60 -17.46
CA LEU A 318 -0.43 8.24 -17.75
C LEU A 318 -1.46 8.94 -16.82
N ILE A 319 -1.01 9.57 -15.73
CA ILE A 319 -1.86 10.10 -14.66
C ILE A 319 -2.03 11.62 -14.76
N PHE A 320 -1.23 12.29 -15.60
CA PHE A 320 -1.20 13.75 -15.75
C PHE A 320 -2.59 14.40 -16.02
N LEU A 321 -3.50 13.65 -16.63
CA LEU A 321 -4.88 14.07 -16.91
C LEU A 321 -5.77 14.19 -15.65
N ASP A 322 -5.36 13.62 -14.52
CA ASP A 322 -6.17 13.62 -13.28
C ASP A 322 -5.93 14.85 -12.40
N GLU A 323 -4.75 15.47 -12.48
CA GLU A 323 -4.45 16.72 -11.74
C GLU A 323 -5.25 17.92 -12.27
N GLU A 324 -5.46 18.00 -13.57
CA GLU A 324 -6.32 19.02 -14.18
C GLU A 324 -7.77 18.86 -13.70
N ALA A 325 -8.30 17.64 -13.69
CA ALA A 325 -9.64 17.35 -13.21
C ALA A 325 -9.83 17.65 -11.71
N PHE A 326 -8.78 17.45 -10.88
CA PHE A 326 -8.82 17.79 -9.46
C PHE A 326 -8.77 19.31 -9.23
N SER A 327 -7.95 20.04 -9.98
CA SER A 327 -7.87 21.49 -9.86
C SER A 327 -9.18 22.18 -10.28
N GLU A 328 -9.89 21.64 -11.25
CA GLU A 328 -11.21 22.09 -11.66
C GLU A 328 -12.28 21.82 -10.57
N THR A 329 -12.25 20.65 -9.91
CA THR A 329 -13.21 20.34 -8.84
C THR A 329 -13.00 21.17 -7.59
N GLN A 330 -11.77 21.54 -7.24
CA GLN A 330 -11.47 22.48 -6.14
C GLN A 330 -11.93 23.91 -6.43
N ASN A 331 -11.79 24.37 -7.67
CA ASN A 331 -12.24 25.68 -8.09
C ASN A 331 -13.78 25.79 -8.19
N HIS A 332 -14.48 24.66 -8.38
CA HIS A 332 -15.95 24.63 -8.42
C HIS A 332 -16.61 24.41 -7.04
N SER A 333 -15.90 23.87 -6.04
CA SER A 333 -16.42 23.69 -4.68
C SER A 333 -16.60 25.01 -3.91
N ALA A 334 -16.14 26.14 -4.44
CA ALA A 334 -16.33 27.46 -3.86
C ALA A 334 -17.70 28.10 -4.19
N LYS A 335 -18.59 27.45 -4.96
CA LYS A 335 -19.98 27.91 -5.18
C LYS A 335 -20.95 26.71 -5.25
N PRO A 336 -21.95 26.63 -4.39
CA PRO A 336 -23.01 25.64 -4.53
C PRO A 336 -24.01 26.12 -5.60
N THR A 337 -23.90 25.63 -6.82
CA THR A 337 -24.99 25.71 -7.80
C THR A 337 -25.20 24.36 -8.46
N SER A 338 -26.45 23.94 -8.38
CA SER A 338 -27.04 22.75 -8.93
C SER A 338 -26.73 22.51 -10.42
N SER A 339 -26.61 21.23 -10.77
CA SER A 339 -26.77 20.66 -12.12
C SER A 339 -25.66 20.89 -13.13
N ASN A 340 -24.60 20.05 -13.07
CA ASN A 340 -23.81 19.73 -14.28
C ASN A 340 -23.09 18.36 -14.23
N TRP A 341 -23.64 17.40 -13.53
CA TRP A 341 -23.12 16.01 -13.46
C TRP A 341 -23.28 15.21 -14.77
N LEU A 342 -23.95 15.78 -15.77
CA LEU A 342 -24.26 15.11 -17.04
C LEU A 342 -23.18 15.29 -18.14
N LEU A 343 -22.15 16.11 -17.93
CA LEU A 343 -21.12 16.36 -18.95
C LEU A 343 -19.84 15.52 -18.80
N PHE A 344 -19.66 14.81 -17.70
CA PHE A 344 -18.46 14.00 -17.45
C PHE A 344 -18.28 12.78 -18.38
N PRO A 345 -19.33 12.10 -18.89
CA PRO A 345 -19.14 10.98 -19.82
C PRO A 345 -18.77 11.40 -21.25
N LEU A 346 -19.00 12.67 -21.65
CA LEU A 346 -18.82 13.10 -23.05
C LEU A 346 -17.36 13.50 -23.38
N ILE A 347 -16.57 13.92 -22.41
CA ILE A 347 -15.16 14.32 -22.63
C ILE A 347 -14.28 13.10 -22.86
N ILE A 348 -14.55 11.97 -22.19
CA ILE A 348 -13.80 10.71 -22.39
C ILE A 348 -14.02 10.11 -23.78
N LEU A 349 -15.18 10.35 -24.40
CA LEU A 349 -15.50 9.83 -25.74
C LEU A 349 -14.85 10.63 -26.88
N LEU A 350 -14.48 11.89 -26.66
CA LEU A 350 -13.92 12.75 -27.70
C LEU A 350 -12.38 12.70 -27.78
N ILE A 351 -11.68 12.27 -26.73
CA ILE A 351 -10.21 12.18 -26.71
C ILE A 351 -9.70 10.78 -27.04
N GLY A 352 -10.52 9.73 -26.89
CA GLY A 352 -10.14 8.34 -27.15
C GLY A 352 -10.09 7.91 -28.62
N ILE A 353 -10.61 8.70 -29.57
CA ILE A 353 -10.76 8.26 -30.97
C ILE A 353 -9.56 8.58 -31.90
N PRO A 354 -8.70 9.59 -31.67
CA PRO A 354 -7.59 9.87 -32.59
C PRO A 354 -6.35 8.99 -32.41
N LEU A 355 -6.14 8.33 -31.28
CA LEU A 355 -4.90 7.58 -31.01
C LEU A 355 -4.87 6.15 -31.54
N PHE A 356 -6.01 5.58 -31.92
CA PHE A 356 -6.07 4.21 -32.46
C PHE A 356 -5.76 4.11 -33.96
N LEU A 357 -5.72 5.23 -34.70
CA LEU A 357 -5.49 5.25 -36.16
C LEU A 357 -4.04 5.54 -36.58
N ILE A 358 -3.12 5.80 -35.66
CA ILE A 358 -1.71 6.12 -36.00
C ILE A 358 -0.79 4.90 -35.89
N ARG A 359 -1.22 3.75 -35.35
CA ARG A 359 -0.34 2.57 -35.12
C ARG A 359 -0.45 1.44 -36.17
N PHE A 360 -1.11 1.67 -37.32
CA PHE A 360 -1.19 0.69 -38.40
C PHE A 360 -0.70 1.25 -39.76
N LYS A 361 0.45 1.95 -39.75
CA LYS A 361 1.25 2.14 -40.98
C LYS A 361 2.71 2.26 -40.58
N ARG A 362 3.37 1.12 -40.37
CA ARG A 362 4.73 0.77 -40.82
C ARG A 362 5.07 -0.62 -40.34
#